data_0b16cc3cb1b2de8ff13545d2e1e17121
#
_entry.id   0b16cc3cb1b2de8ff13545d2e1e17121
#
_cell.length_a   1.000
_cell.length_b   1.000
_cell.length_c   1.000
_cell.angle_alpha   90.00
_cell.angle_beta   90.00
_cell.angle_gamma   90.00
#
_symmetry.space_group_name_H-M   'P 1'
#
loop_
_entity.id
_entity.type
_entity.pdbx_description
1 polymer ?
#
loop_
_entity_poly.entity_id
_entity_poly.type
_entity_poly.pdbx_seq_one_letter_code
_entity_poly.pdbx_strand_id
1 'polypeptide(L)'
;IRLIPHPWRRLKTRASERCIPLTKESVWACKRILEHNKDNLFAFPRYTSSKGCNANSASAALNKWLKEKLFNDYVVHGFRHSFRDRLRAVECASEMIDQLGGWSLKSIGQGYGKGYKLSVLSKWMNQI
;
A
#
# COMPACT_ATOMS: atom_id res chain seq x y z
N ILE A 1 3.46 8.03 0.82
CA ILE A 1 4.43 6.92 0.96
C ILE A 1 5.13 6.71 -0.38
N ARG A 2 6.45 6.56 -0.35
CA ARG A 2 7.23 6.15 -1.52
C ARG A 2 7.66 4.69 -1.36
N LEU A 3 7.25 3.85 -2.30
CA LEU A 3 7.66 2.45 -2.37
C LEU A 3 8.83 2.35 -3.35
N ILE A 4 10.00 2.00 -2.83
CA ILE A 4 11.24 1.80 -3.60
C ILE A 4 11.92 0.51 -3.16
N PRO A 5 12.81 -0.08 -3.96
CA PRO A 5 13.63 -1.20 -3.52
C PRO A 5 14.60 -0.76 -2.42
N HIS A 6 14.91 -1.67 -1.51
CA HIS A 6 15.91 -1.50 -0.46
C HIS A 6 16.82 -2.73 -0.39
N PRO A 7 18.02 -2.65 0.16
CA PRO A 7 18.91 -3.81 0.33
C PRO A 7 18.24 -4.99 1.06
N TRP A 8 17.36 -4.70 2.02
CA TRP A 8 16.62 -5.70 2.82
C TRP A 8 15.24 -6.06 2.26
N ARG A 9 14.79 -5.41 1.17
CA ARG A 9 13.47 -5.66 0.56
C ARG A 9 13.46 -5.33 -0.92
N ARG A 10 13.41 -6.34 -1.76
CA ARG A 10 13.15 -6.18 -3.20
C ARG A 10 11.66 -5.92 -3.49
N LEU A 11 11.36 -5.28 -4.60
CA LEU A 11 10.01 -5.20 -5.15
C LEU A 11 9.77 -6.39 -6.08
N LYS A 12 8.52 -6.90 -6.11
CA LYS A 12 8.14 -8.04 -6.96
C LYS A 12 8.20 -7.70 -8.45
N THR A 13 7.80 -6.49 -8.82
CA THR A 13 7.76 -6.01 -10.21
C THR A 13 8.18 -4.55 -10.24
N ARG A 14 8.57 -4.06 -11.44
CA ARG A 14 8.88 -2.63 -11.64
C ARG A 14 7.68 -1.73 -11.33
N ALA A 15 6.45 -2.14 -11.68
CA ALA A 15 5.22 -1.41 -11.37
C ALA A 15 4.95 -1.26 -9.86
N SER A 16 5.63 -2.05 -9.03
CA SER A 16 5.53 -1.90 -7.57
C SER A 16 6.23 -0.65 -7.05
N GLU A 17 7.21 -0.09 -7.80
CA GLU A 17 7.85 1.17 -7.44
C GLU A 17 6.92 2.33 -7.75
N ARG A 18 6.49 3.08 -6.71
CA ARG A 18 5.53 4.15 -6.88
C ARG A 18 5.42 5.04 -5.64
N CYS A 19 4.79 6.20 -5.81
CA CYS A 19 4.31 7.04 -4.71
C CYS A 19 2.81 6.85 -4.54
N ILE A 20 2.38 6.72 -3.27
CA ILE A 20 0.98 6.61 -2.88
C ILE A 20 0.66 7.81 -1.98
N PRO A 21 -0.36 8.63 -2.32
CA PRO A 21 -0.80 9.69 -1.43
C PRO A 21 -1.38 9.10 -0.15
N LEU A 22 -1.13 9.75 0.96
CA LEU A 22 -1.76 9.43 2.24
C LEU A 22 -3.01 10.27 2.40
N THR A 23 -4.04 9.68 2.96
CA THR A 23 -5.32 10.33 3.28
C THR A 23 -5.68 10.08 4.73
N LYS A 24 -6.45 11.00 5.32
CA LYS A 24 -7.11 10.88 6.65
C LYS A 24 -6.43 9.89 7.63
N GLU A 25 -7.01 8.72 7.77
CA GLU A 25 -6.60 7.68 8.72
C GLU A 25 -5.18 7.16 8.44
N SER A 26 -4.79 7.11 7.16
CA SER A 26 -3.42 6.69 6.79
C SER A 26 -2.37 7.72 7.20
N VAL A 27 -2.70 9.03 7.15
CA VAL A 27 -1.83 10.10 7.70
C VAL A 27 -1.71 9.95 9.20
N TRP A 28 -2.85 9.78 9.90
CA TRP A 28 -2.87 9.56 11.34
C TRP A 28 -2.03 8.34 11.73
N ALA A 29 -2.24 7.19 11.07
CA ALA A 29 -1.48 5.97 11.34
C ALA A 29 0.03 6.16 11.13
N CYS A 30 0.44 6.84 10.04
CA CYS A 30 1.85 7.12 9.80
C CYS A 30 2.46 8.04 10.87
N LYS A 31 1.74 9.07 11.31
CA LYS A 31 2.20 9.93 12.42
C LYS A 31 2.40 9.12 13.70
N ARG A 32 1.43 8.28 14.07
CA ARG A 32 1.53 7.39 15.24
C ARG A 32 2.74 6.45 15.15
N ILE A 33 2.99 5.87 13.99
CA ILE A 33 4.16 5.01 13.79
C ILE A 33 5.47 5.79 14.00
N LEU A 34 5.57 7.01 13.46
CA LEU A 34 6.76 7.86 13.63
C LEU A 34 6.96 8.26 15.10
N GLU A 35 5.89 8.60 15.82
CA GLU A 35 5.94 8.93 17.24
C GLU A 35 6.42 7.74 18.09
N HIS A 36 5.87 6.54 17.84
CA HIS A 36 6.22 5.33 18.60
C HIS A 36 7.62 4.78 18.30
N ASN A 37 8.12 5.01 17.09
CA ASN A 37 9.39 4.45 16.63
C ASN A 37 10.41 5.54 16.23
N LYS A 38 10.34 6.71 16.85
CA LYS A 38 11.21 7.86 16.53
C LYS A 38 12.70 7.56 16.60
N ASP A 39 13.11 6.63 17.47
CA ASP A 39 14.49 6.21 17.65
C ASP A 39 14.85 4.96 16.83
N ASN A 40 13.96 4.51 15.94
CA ASN A 40 14.16 3.31 15.13
C ASN A 40 14.09 3.60 13.64
N LEU A 41 15.02 3.03 12.88
CA LEU A 41 15.07 3.16 11.42
C LEU A 41 13.84 2.52 10.74
N PHE A 42 13.21 1.52 11.39
CA PHE A 42 12.12 0.74 10.83
C PHE A 42 10.80 1.08 11.52
N ALA A 43 9.76 1.30 10.72
CA ALA A 43 8.39 1.51 11.20
C ALA A 43 7.85 0.30 11.99
N PHE A 44 8.30 -0.90 11.66
CA PHE A 44 7.90 -2.15 12.30
C PHE A 44 9.12 -3.01 12.63
N PRO A 45 9.91 -2.64 13.65
CA PRO A 45 11.19 -3.31 13.98
C PRO A 45 11.03 -4.78 14.36
N ARG A 46 9.84 -5.18 14.85
CA ARG A 46 9.52 -6.59 15.11
C ARG A 46 9.58 -7.46 13.85
N TYR A 47 9.29 -6.89 12.69
CA TYR A 47 9.17 -7.63 11.43
C TYR A 47 10.20 -7.21 10.38
N THR A 48 10.97 -6.16 10.66
CA THR A 48 11.92 -5.61 9.68
C THR A 48 13.24 -5.24 10.35
N SER A 49 14.32 -5.65 9.71
CA SER A 49 15.70 -5.32 10.10
C SER A 49 16.55 -5.06 8.85
N SER A 50 17.81 -4.66 9.04
CA SER A 50 18.78 -4.53 7.94
C SER A 50 19.03 -5.86 7.18
N LYS A 51 18.71 -7.01 7.79
CA LYS A 51 18.88 -8.34 7.21
C LYS A 51 17.68 -8.78 6.35
N GLY A 52 16.51 -8.17 6.54
CA GLY A 52 15.33 -8.54 5.77
C GLY A 52 14.00 -8.13 6.41
N CYS A 53 12.93 -8.48 5.73
CA CYS A 53 11.55 -8.24 6.17
C CYS A 53 10.79 -9.57 6.28
N ASN A 54 10.29 -9.88 7.48
CA ASN A 54 9.48 -11.06 7.74
C ASN A 54 7.99 -10.76 7.50
N ALA A 55 7.62 -10.61 6.22
CA ALA A 55 6.26 -10.29 5.82
C ALA A 55 5.26 -11.41 6.17
N ASN A 56 5.68 -12.67 6.16
CA ASN A 56 4.82 -13.79 6.50
C ASN A 56 4.39 -13.75 7.97
N SER A 57 5.31 -13.50 8.88
CA SER A 57 4.98 -13.36 10.32
C SER A 57 4.08 -12.16 10.58
N ALA A 58 4.33 -11.02 9.91
CA ALA A 58 3.47 -9.85 10.00
C ALA A 58 2.04 -10.15 9.50
N SER A 59 1.94 -10.80 8.34
CA SER A 59 0.66 -11.22 7.76
C SER A 59 -0.10 -12.19 8.66
N ALA A 60 0.58 -13.19 9.23
CA ALA A 60 -0.02 -14.15 10.14
C ALA A 60 -0.59 -13.46 11.41
N ALA A 61 0.18 -12.56 12.01
CA ALA A 61 -0.27 -11.82 13.19
C ALA A 61 -1.47 -10.92 12.89
N LEU A 62 -1.46 -10.20 11.76
CA LEU A 62 -2.55 -9.34 11.34
C LEU A 62 -3.81 -10.14 10.99
N ASN A 63 -3.68 -11.27 10.29
CA ASN A 63 -4.82 -12.12 9.97
C ASN A 63 -5.43 -12.76 11.23
N LYS A 64 -4.59 -13.18 12.19
CA LYS A 64 -5.08 -13.66 13.49
C LYS A 64 -5.89 -12.58 14.20
N TRP A 65 -5.36 -11.36 14.28
CA TRP A 65 -6.04 -10.22 14.89
C TRP A 65 -7.38 -9.90 14.18
N LEU A 66 -7.42 -9.93 12.85
CA LEU A 66 -8.65 -9.72 12.09
C LEU A 66 -9.71 -10.78 12.43
N LYS A 67 -9.35 -12.05 12.49
CA LYS A 67 -10.27 -13.14 12.88
C LYS A 67 -10.82 -12.98 14.29
N GLU A 68 -10.02 -12.50 15.22
CA GLU A 68 -10.45 -12.24 16.60
C GLU A 68 -11.41 -11.03 16.72
N LYS A 69 -11.30 -10.05 15.82
CA LYS A 69 -12.09 -8.81 15.85
C LYS A 69 -13.32 -8.83 14.95
N LEU A 70 -13.25 -9.58 13.87
CA LEU A 70 -14.30 -9.67 12.86
C LEU A 70 -14.78 -11.11 12.80
N PHE A 71 -16.05 -11.35 12.99
CA PHE A 71 -16.67 -12.68 13.03
C PHE A 71 -16.68 -13.41 11.66
N ASN A 72 -15.84 -13.02 10.72
CA ASN A 72 -15.73 -13.57 9.38
C ASN A 72 -14.27 -13.88 9.01
N ASP A 73 -14.07 -14.72 8.03
CA ASP A 73 -12.75 -15.12 7.51
C ASP A 73 -12.10 -14.05 6.61
N TYR A 74 -12.13 -12.80 7.06
CA TYR A 74 -11.42 -11.72 6.38
C TYR A 74 -9.91 -11.87 6.56
N VAL A 75 -9.17 -11.54 5.51
CA VAL A 75 -7.71 -11.53 5.49
C VAL A 75 -7.19 -10.18 5.02
N VAL A 76 -5.97 -9.82 5.47
CA VAL A 76 -5.33 -8.54 5.07
C VAL A 76 -5.28 -8.37 3.55
N HIS A 77 -5.11 -9.46 2.79
CA HIS A 77 -5.12 -9.40 1.33
C HIS A 77 -6.47 -8.90 0.74
N GLY A 78 -7.56 -9.11 1.45
CA GLY A 78 -8.89 -8.61 1.08
C GLY A 78 -8.96 -7.10 0.93
N PHE A 79 -8.18 -6.35 1.72
CA PHE A 79 -8.09 -4.89 1.57
C PHE A 79 -7.62 -4.46 0.18
N ARG A 80 -6.82 -5.28 -0.50
CA ARG A 80 -6.38 -5.01 -1.88
C ARG A 80 -7.54 -5.08 -2.87
N HIS A 81 -8.48 -6.00 -2.68
CA HIS A 81 -9.69 -6.10 -3.48
C HIS A 81 -10.64 -4.93 -3.17
N SER A 82 -10.93 -4.69 -1.90
CA SER A 82 -11.78 -3.58 -1.45
C SER A 82 -11.26 -2.22 -1.94
N PHE A 83 -9.95 -2.00 -1.91
CA PHE A 83 -9.33 -0.79 -2.42
C PHE A 83 -9.65 -0.57 -3.92
N ARG A 84 -9.53 -1.62 -4.73
CA ARG A 84 -9.84 -1.56 -6.16
C ARG A 84 -11.33 -1.28 -6.39
N ASP A 85 -12.19 -1.95 -5.65
CA ASP A 85 -13.65 -1.83 -5.81
C ASP A 85 -14.16 -0.46 -5.35
N ARG A 86 -13.61 0.07 -4.26
CA ARG A 86 -13.94 1.44 -3.80
C ARG A 86 -13.52 2.50 -4.81
N LEU A 87 -12.34 2.39 -5.41
CA LEU A 87 -11.92 3.30 -6.48
C LEU A 87 -12.80 3.18 -7.72
N ARG A 88 -13.26 1.98 -8.08
CA ARG A 88 -14.24 1.78 -9.16
C ARG A 88 -15.59 2.41 -8.84
N ALA A 89 -16.05 2.29 -7.60
CA ALA A 89 -17.33 2.84 -7.16
C ALA A 89 -17.39 4.38 -7.29
N VAL A 90 -16.25 5.05 -7.24
CA VAL A 90 -16.13 6.50 -7.48
C VAL A 90 -15.68 6.82 -8.90
N GLU A 91 -15.79 5.87 -9.84
CA GLU A 91 -15.47 6.03 -11.27
C GLU A 91 -14.01 6.43 -11.55
N CYS A 92 -13.08 6.07 -10.68
CA CYS A 92 -11.67 6.30 -10.91
C CYS A 92 -11.18 5.52 -12.15
N ALA A 93 -10.47 6.19 -13.06
CA ALA A 93 -9.94 5.56 -14.26
C ALA A 93 -9.04 4.37 -13.94
N SER A 94 -9.20 3.26 -14.69
CA SER A 94 -8.50 1.99 -14.44
C SER A 94 -6.98 2.14 -14.39
N GLU A 95 -6.41 3.03 -15.21
CA GLU A 95 -4.98 3.32 -15.22
C GLU A 95 -4.49 3.95 -13.90
N MET A 96 -5.29 4.85 -13.30
CA MET A 96 -4.98 5.44 -11.99
C MET A 96 -5.08 4.39 -10.89
N ILE A 97 -6.10 3.53 -10.96
CA ILE A 97 -6.28 2.40 -10.05
C ILE A 97 -5.05 1.49 -10.11
N ASP A 98 -4.60 1.14 -11.32
CA ASP A 98 -3.44 0.27 -11.52
C ASP A 98 -2.15 0.95 -11.02
N GLN A 99 -1.96 2.23 -11.27
CA GLN A 99 -0.83 3.00 -10.75
C GLN A 99 -0.83 3.05 -9.22
N LEU A 100 -1.97 3.34 -8.58
CA LEU A 100 -2.11 3.35 -7.13
C LEU A 100 -1.86 1.98 -6.50
N GLY A 101 -2.44 0.93 -7.09
CA GLY A 101 -2.33 -0.44 -6.61
C GLY A 101 -0.99 -1.12 -6.95
N GLY A 102 -0.20 -0.56 -7.88
CA GLY A 102 1.03 -1.19 -8.39
C GLY A 102 0.73 -2.46 -9.15
N TRP A 103 -0.37 -2.48 -9.90
CA TRP A 103 -0.68 -3.55 -10.85
C TRP A 103 0.03 -3.30 -12.17
N SER A 104 0.36 -4.39 -12.87
CA SER A 104 0.99 -4.28 -14.19
C SER A 104 0.01 -3.68 -15.18
N LEU A 105 0.50 -2.74 -15.98
CA LEU A 105 -0.24 -2.16 -17.09
C LEU A 105 -0.46 -3.21 -18.16
N LYS A 106 -1.70 -3.34 -18.65
CA LYS A 106 -2.08 -4.38 -19.62
C LYS A 106 -1.89 -3.96 -21.08
N SER A 107 -1.67 -2.67 -21.35
CA SER A 107 -1.50 -2.18 -22.73
C SER A 107 -0.18 -1.47 -22.94
N ILE A 108 0.32 -1.52 -24.18
CA ILE A 108 1.55 -0.83 -24.59
C ILE A 108 1.38 0.69 -24.43
N GLY A 109 0.22 1.24 -24.76
CA GLY A 109 -0.08 2.66 -24.62
C GLY A 109 0.03 3.19 -23.20
N GLN A 110 -0.30 2.37 -22.19
CA GLN A 110 -0.17 2.71 -20.78
C GLN A 110 1.30 2.77 -20.31
N GLY A 111 2.23 2.20 -21.06
CA GLY A 111 3.68 2.26 -20.79
C GLY A 111 4.32 3.61 -21.18
N TYR A 112 3.64 4.42 -21.99
CA TYR A 112 4.12 5.73 -22.41
C TYR A 112 3.77 6.80 -21.38
N GLY A 113 4.74 7.66 -21.08
CA GLY A 113 4.56 8.80 -20.17
C GLY A 113 5.01 8.52 -18.74
N LYS A 114 4.90 9.56 -17.89
CA LYS A 114 5.37 9.55 -16.49
C LYS A 114 4.27 9.14 -15.49
N GLY A 115 3.13 8.68 -15.99
CA GLY A 115 1.96 8.39 -15.16
C GLY A 115 1.28 9.65 -14.62
N TYR A 116 0.29 9.46 -13.75
CA TYR A 116 -0.49 10.55 -13.16
C TYR A 116 0.28 11.23 -12.01
N LYS A 117 0.14 12.55 -11.93
CA LYS A 117 0.70 13.35 -10.83
C LYS A 117 0.09 12.95 -9.49
N LEU A 118 0.87 13.04 -8.42
CA LEU A 118 0.43 12.68 -7.07
C LEU A 118 -0.80 13.48 -6.62
N SER A 119 -0.91 14.76 -7.03
CA SER A 119 -2.07 15.60 -6.75
C SER A 119 -3.37 15.10 -7.39
N VAL A 120 -3.27 14.51 -8.59
CA VAL A 120 -4.43 13.90 -9.27
C VAL A 120 -4.84 12.61 -8.57
N LEU A 121 -3.87 11.74 -8.25
CA LEU A 121 -4.12 10.50 -7.49
C LEU A 121 -4.71 10.80 -6.11
N SER A 122 -4.26 11.86 -5.45
CA SER A 122 -4.78 12.29 -4.15
C SER A 122 -6.25 12.67 -4.17
N LYS A 123 -6.74 13.29 -5.26
CA LYS A 123 -8.17 13.64 -5.41
C LYS A 123 -9.05 12.38 -5.33
N TRP A 124 -8.67 11.31 -6.01
CA TRP A 124 -9.41 10.05 -6.01
C TRP A 124 -9.28 9.30 -4.68
N MET A 125 -8.08 9.29 -4.10
CA MET A 125 -7.84 8.67 -2.79
C MET A 125 -8.65 9.33 -1.65
N ASN A 126 -9.01 10.59 -1.77
CA ASN A 126 -9.82 11.29 -0.77
C ASN A 126 -11.33 11.02 -0.90
N GLN A 127 -11.76 10.32 -1.96
CA GLN A 127 -13.17 9.95 -2.17
C GLN A 127 -13.52 8.57 -1.60
N ILE A 128 -12.53 7.76 -1.18
CA ILE A 128 -12.70 6.38 -0.74
C ILE A 128 -12.40 6.17 0.75
#